data_672901520c059cd3b3b56684e25afa88
#
_entry.id   672901520c059cd3b3b56684e25afa88
#
_cell.length_a   1.000
_cell.length_b   1.000
_cell.length_c   1.000
_cell.angle_alpha   90.00
_cell.angle_beta   90.00
_cell.angle_gamma   90.00
#
_symmetry.space_group_name_H-M   'P 1'
#
loop_
_entity.id
_entity.type
_entity.pdbx_description
1 polymer ?
#
loop_
_entity_poly.entity_id
_entity_poly.type
_entity_poly.pdbx_seq_one_letter_code
_entity_poly.pdbx_strand_id
1 'polypeptide(L)'
;MWLAKIAGLITVESDRGDGVHVGLPPHWRTVAWACGAWLAGRTVLLGRAEEIDTAGLSPELSVAFTPEDLCDTAEVQVLIPAASLALRWPGELPALVLDGAADLMSYPDRFTPVGAPTDMPCLTDLATGLTAAGAQDGASDCTAPTTLTRCELATRVEAAAAGSEGQTVRATLVRRSRTAQALQDVLVAWRAGRTAVVLTPEAGDDVVASAIRQEGITEPRTD
;
A
#
# COMPACT_ATOMS: atom_id res chain seq x y z
N MET A 1 -0.40 15.58 4.02
CA MET A 1 -1.82 15.84 3.70
C MET A 1 -2.60 14.52 3.54
N TRP A 2 -2.50 13.75 2.44
CA TRP A 2 -3.25 12.49 2.24
C TRP A 2 -3.15 11.51 3.40
N LEU A 3 -1.95 11.16 3.85
CA LEU A 3 -1.72 10.20 4.92
C LEU A 3 -2.43 10.57 6.23
N ALA A 4 -2.41 11.86 6.59
CA ALA A 4 -3.08 12.35 7.80
C ALA A 4 -4.60 12.21 7.70
N LYS A 5 -5.18 12.52 6.54
CA LYS A 5 -6.62 12.38 6.28
C LYS A 5 -7.06 10.92 6.31
N ILE A 6 -6.29 10.02 5.67
CA ILE A 6 -6.56 8.58 5.70
C ILE A 6 -6.50 8.04 7.13
N ALA A 7 -5.46 8.39 7.89
CA ALA A 7 -5.35 7.99 9.28
C ALA A 7 -6.51 8.53 10.13
N GLY A 8 -6.94 9.76 9.86
CA GLY A 8 -8.12 10.38 10.49
C GLY A 8 -9.40 9.62 10.18
N LEU A 9 -9.64 9.31 8.90
CA LEU A 9 -10.79 8.52 8.47
C LEU A 9 -10.81 7.15 9.17
N ILE A 10 -9.73 6.38 9.09
CA ILE A 10 -9.64 5.07 9.75
C ILE A 10 -9.96 5.16 11.24
N THR A 11 -9.43 6.19 11.93
CA THR A 11 -9.62 6.31 13.38
C THR A 11 -11.04 6.73 13.78
N VAL A 12 -11.73 7.48 12.91
CA VAL A 12 -13.07 8.02 13.20
C VAL A 12 -14.17 7.05 12.79
N GLU A 13 -13.99 6.39 11.62
CA GLU A 13 -15.06 5.60 11.01
C GLU A 13 -15.03 4.12 11.39
N SER A 14 -13.90 3.60 11.90
CA SER A 14 -13.79 2.18 12.25
C SER A 14 -13.29 1.95 13.67
N ASP A 15 -13.83 0.91 14.30
CA ASP A 15 -13.30 0.36 15.54
C ASP A 15 -12.05 -0.49 15.25
N ARG A 16 -11.47 -1.15 16.27
CA ARG A 16 -10.31 -2.03 16.07
C ARG A 16 -10.74 -3.42 15.66
N GLY A 17 -10.26 -3.86 14.50
CA GLY A 17 -10.38 -5.20 13.97
C GLY A 17 -9.02 -5.85 13.70
N ASP A 18 -8.97 -6.78 12.74
CA ASP A 18 -7.73 -7.47 12.36
C ASP A 18 -6.76 -6.59 11.56
N GLY A 19 -7.25 -5.48 11.01
CA GLY A 19 -6.47 -4.50 10.27
C GLY A 19 -7.25 -3.84 9.14
N VAL A 20 -6.53 -3.10 8.31
CA VAL A 20 -7.07 -2.41 7.14
C VAL A 20 -6.75 -3.21 5.88
N HIS A 21 -7.78 -3.73 5.23
CA HIS A 21 -7.63 -4.37 3.92
C HIS A 21 -7.39 -3.32 2.84
N VAL A 22 -6.28 -3.46 2.12
CA VAL A 22 -5.92 -2.62 0.98
C VAL A 22 -5.96 -3.49 -0.28
N GLY A 23 -7.17 -3.64 -0.84
CA GLY A 23 -7.48 -4.40 -2.06
C GLY A 23 -7.12 -3.62 -3.33
N LEU A 24 -5.94 -3.03 -3.35
CA LEU A 24 -5.48 -2.15 -4.43
C LEU A 24 -4.23 -2.74 -5.10
N PRO A 25 -4.13 -2.64 -6.44
CA PRO A 25 -2.90 -2.99 -7.14
C PRO A 25 -1.77 -2.00 -6.78
N PRO A 26 -0.51 -2.24 -7.23
CA PRO A 26 0.57 -1.28 -7.11
C PRO A 26 0.21 0.08 -7.71
N HIS A 27 -0.05 1.05 -6.83
CA HIS A 27 -0.48 2.40 -7.18
C HIS A 27 -0.09 3.38 -6.07
N TRP A 28 0.06 4.68 -6.35
CA TRP A 28 0.41 5.66 -5.32
C TRP A 28 -0.65 5.74 -4.20
N ARG A 29 -1.93 5.50 -4.52
CA ARG A 29 -3.00 5.46 -3.52
C ARG A 29 -2.86 4.28 -2.57
N THR A 30 -2.40 3.13 -3.06
CA THR A 30 -2.08 1.95 -2.24
C THR A 30 -1.04 2.30 -1.18
N VAL A 31 0.03 3.00 -1.61
CA VAL A 31 1.06 3.50 -0.69
C VAL A 31 0.48 4.46 0.34
N ALA A 32 -0.37 5.40 -0.12
CA ALA A 32 -1.00 6.37 0.77
C ALA A 32 -1.91 5.69 1.82
N TRP A 33 -2.72 4.72 1.42
CA TRP A 33 -3.60 3.98 2.33
C TRP A 33 -2.82 3.11 3.31
N ALA A 34 -1.81 2.38 2.86
CA ALA A 34 -0.93 1.61 3.73
C ALA A 34 -0.23 2.49 4.79
N CYS A 35 0.35 3.61 4.35
CA CYS A 35 1.00 4.54 5.27
C CYS A 35 0.00 5.21 6.24
N GLY A 36 -1.22 5.53 5.77
CA GLY A 36 -2.29 6.06 6.61
C GLY A 36 -2.71 5.06 7.70
N ALA A 37 -2.87 3.79 7.34
CA ALA A 37 -3.15 2.71 8.28
C ALA A 37 -2.03 2.57 9.33
N TRP A 38 -0.78 2.61 8.91
CA TRP A 38 0.35 2.57 9.85
C TRP A 38 0.41 3.79 10.78
N LEU A 39 0.07 4.99 10.30
CA LEU A 39 -0.04 6.18 11.14
C LEU A 39 -1.16 6.03 12.19
N ALA A 40 -2.27 5.40 11.82
CA ALA A 40 -3.36 5.06 12.72
C ALA A 40 -3.04 3.89 13.67
N GLY A 41 -1.83 3.31 13.59
CA GLY A 41 -1.41 2.19 14.42
C GLY A 41 -2.00 0.84 14.00
N ARG A 42 -2.47 0.72 12.75
CA ARG A 42 -3.16 -0.47 12.23
C ARG A 42 -2.22 -1.39 11.46
N THR A 43 -2.63 -2.65 11.32
CA THR A 43 -2.02 -3.62 10.39
C THR A 43 -2.59 -3.42 9.01
N VAL A 44 -1.75 -3.50 7.97
CA VAL A 44 -2.18 -3.52 6.56
C VAL A 44 -2.35 -4.98 6.14
N LEU A 45 -3.50 -5.30 5.58
CA LEU A 45 -3.81 -6.60 5.00
C LEU A 45 -3.82 -6.45 3.48
N LEU A 46 -2.96 -7.20 2.80
CA LEU A 46 -2.88 -7.25 1.34
C LEU A 46 -3.38 -8.59 0.85
N GLY A 47 -4.07 -8.58 -0.27
CA GLY A 47 -4.66 -9.75 -0.88
C GLY A 47 -5.99 -9.41 -1.54
N ARG A 48 -6.61 -10.40 -2.15
CA ARG A 48 -7.99 -10.27 -2.64
C ARG A 48 -8.96 -10.44 -1.48
N ALA A 49 -10.16 -9.87 -1.59
CA ALA A 49 -11.21 -10.01 -0.58
C ALA A 49 -11.46 -11.47 -0.20
N GLU A 50 -11.53 -12.37 -1.20
CA GLU A 50 -11.71 -13.81 -1.00
C GLU A 50 -10.58 -14.47 -0.19
N GLU A 51 -9.35 -13.98 -0.29
CA GLU A 51 -8.19 -14.48 0.46
C GLU A 51 -8.27 -14.03 1.92
N ILE A 52 -8.74 -12.81 2.17
CA ILE A 52 -9.03 -12.28 3.50
C ILE A 52 -10.10 -13.13 4.20
N ASP A 53 -11.23 -13.35 3.51
CA ASP A 53 -12.35 -14.14 4.03
C ASP A 53 -11.93 -15.60 4.30
N THR A 54 -11.17 -16.21 3.38
CA THR A 54 -10.66 -17.58 3.54
C THR A 54 -9.71 -17.69 4.73
N ALA A 55 -8.92 -16.65 5.01
CA ALA A 55 -8.05 -16.60 6.18
C ALA A 55 -8.82 -16.36 7.49
N GLY A 56 -10.12 -16.12 7.44
CA GLY A 56 -10.97 -15.85 8.60
C GLY A 56 -10.69 -14.50 9.25
N LEU A 57 -10.17 -13.54 8.49
CA LEU A 57 -9.90 -12.19 8.97
C LEU A 57 -11.13 -11.30 8.80
N SER A 58 -11.35 -10.43 9.78
CA SER A 58 -12.41 -9.41 9.76
C SER A 58 -11.79 -8.02 9.78
N PRO A 59 -11.51 -7.44 8.60
CA PRO A 59 -10.92 -6.10 8.53
C PRO A 59 -11.84 -5.07 9.15
N GLU A 60 -11.27 -4.10 9.87
CA GLU A 60 -12.01 -2.93 10.35
C GLU A 60 -12.41 -2.00 9.20
N LEU A 61 -11.59 -1.98 8.13
CA LEU A 61 -11.85 -1.19 6.93
C LEU A 61 -11.30 -1.94 5.71
N SER A 62 -12.08 -1.88 4.62
CA SER A 62 -11.67 -2.38 3.29
C SER A 62 -11.68 -1.24 2.29
N VAL A 63 -10.59 -1.08 1.53
CA VAL A 63 -10.48 -0.08 0.46
C VAL A 63 -10.12 -0.72 -0.87
N ALA A 64 -10.85 -0.36 -1.93
CA ALA A 64 -10.66 -0.93 -3.26
C ALA A 64 -10.97 0.07 -4.39
N PHE A 65 -10.62 -0.30 -5.63
CA PHE A 65 -11.00 0.42 -6.85
C PHE A 65 -12.33 -0.02 -7.42
N THR A 66 -12.81 -1.19 -7.05
CA THR A 66 -14.11 -1.72 -7.51
C THR A 66 -14.88 -2.32 -6.34
N PRO A 67 -16.24 -2.35 -6.40
CA PRO A 67 -17.04 -2.95 -5.34
C PRO A 67 -16.70 -4.43 -5.10
N GLU A 68 -16.36 -5.16 -6.16
CA GLU A 68 -16.06 -6.60 -6.14
C GLU A 68 -14.77 -6.92 -5.38
N ASP A 69 -13.86 -5.94 -5.24
CA ASP A 69 -12.59 -6.07 -4.53
C ASP A 69 -12.72 -5.70 -3.03
N LEU A 70 -13.89 -5.26 -2.57
CA LEU A 70 -14.15 -4.95 -1.17
C LEU A 70 -14.41 -6.24 -0.37
N CYS A 71 -13.91 -6.31 0.87
CA CYS A 71 -14.27 -7.37 1.79
C CYS A 71 -15.67 -7.12 2.35
N ASP A 72 -16.56 -8.10 2.18
CA ASP A 72 -17.93 -8.03 2.73
C ASP A 72 -17.96 -8.07 4.27
N THR A 73 -16.93 -8.67 4.87
CA THR A 73 -16.76 -8.77 6.33
C THR A 73 -16.23 -7.50 6.97
N ALA A 74 -15.78 -6.51 6.17
CA ALA A 74 -15.24 -5.27 6.70
C ALA A 74 -16.34 -4.39 7.32
N GLU A 75 -16.06 -3.78 8.49
CA GLU A 75 -16.95 -2.86 9.17
C GLU A 75 -17.23 -1.62 8.33
N VAL A 76 -16.18 -1.07 7.70
CA VAL A 76 -16.25 0.10 6.82
C VAL A 76 -15.73 -0.24 5.45
N GLN A 77 -16.48 0.12 4.43
CA GLN A 77 -16.09 -0.07 3.03
C GLN A 77 -15.83 1.29 2.35
N VAL A 78 -14.75 1.37 1.59
CA VAL A 78 -14.31 2.61 0.93
C VAL A 78 -13.98 2.32 -0.53
N LEU A 79 -14.64 3.01 -1.44
CA LEU A 79 -14.28 3.00 -2.85
C LEU A 79 -13.47 4.25 -3.21
N ILE A 80 -12.38 4.04 -3.91
CA ILE A 80 -11.55 5.13 -4.42
C ILE A 80 -11.45 5.05 -5.95
N PRO A 81 -11.45 6.20 -6.65
CA PRO A 81 -11.33 6.17 -8.11
C PRO A 81 -9.94 5.69 -8.54
N ALA A 82 -9.87 4.82 -9.56
CA ALA A 82 -8.59 4.37 -10.13
C ALA A 82 -7.84 5.51 -10.83
N ALA A 83 -8.57 6.47 -11.41
CA ALA A 83 -7.95 7.63 -12.05
C ALA A 83 -7.21 8.50 -11.01
N SER A 84 -5.90 8.71 -11.23
CA SER A 84 -4.99 9.32 -10.25
C SER A 84 -5.40 10.72 -9.76
N LEU A 85 -6.05 11.52 -10.61
CA LEU A 85 -6.46 12.89 -10.31
C LEU A 85 -7.95 13.04 -10.04
N ALA A 86 -8.72 11.95 -10.01
CA ALA A 86 -10.14 12.02 -9.71
C ALA A 86 -10.37 12.43 -8.25
N LEU A 87 -11.29 13.38 -8.06
CA LEU A 87 -11.62 13.96 -6.76
C LEU A 87 -12.84 13.31 -6.10
N ARG A 88 -13.51 12.41 -6.81
CA ARG A 88 -14.67 11.65 -6.33
C ARG A 88 -14.81 10.35 -7.10
N TRP A 89 -15.55 9.43 -6.53
CA TRP A 89 -15.98 8.22 -7.22
C TRP A 89 -16.77 8.56 -8.50
N PRO A 90 -16.53 7.89 -9.64
CA PRO A 90 -17.12 8.29 -10.91
C PRO A 90 -18.57 7.83 -11.14
N GLY A 91 -19.15 7.04 -10.27
CA GLY A 91 -20.47 6.47 -10.40
C GLY A 91 -21.34 6.60 -9.15
N GLU A 92 -22.41 5.85 -9.09
CA GLU A 92 -23.22 5.68 -7.90
C GLU A 92 -22.47 4.81 -6.90
N LEU A 93 -22.40 5.26 -5.65
CA LEU A 93 -21.81 4.46 -4.57
C LEU A 93 -22.83 3.44 -4.06
N PRO A 94 -22.40 2.21 -3.77
CA PRO A 94 -23.23 1.27 -3.03
C PRO A 94 -23.64 1.87 -1.66
N ALA A 95 -24.77 1.40 -1.12
CA ALA A 95 -25.23 1.88 0.17
C ALA A 95 -24.16 1.65 1.26
N LEU A 96 -23.96 2.65 2.12
CA LEU A 96 -23.01 2.64 3.24
C LEU A 96 -21.52 2.59 2.86
N VAL A 97 -21.18 2.68 1.57
CA VAL A 97 -19.80 2.75 1.10
C VAL A 97 -19.36 4.20 1.02
N LEU A 98 -18.19 4.51 1.56
CA LEU A 98 -17.60 5.86 1.55
C LEU A 98 -16.90 6.16 0.22
N ASP A 99 -16.96 7.43 -0.21
CA ASP A 99 -16.12 7.93 -1.29
C ASP A 99 -14.73 8.31 -0.74
N GLY A 100 -13.78 7.41 -0.90
CA GLY A 100 -12.40 7.59 -0.40
C GLY A 100 -11.61 8.72 -1.09
N ALA A 101 -12.22 9.48 -1.99
CA ALA A 101 -11.64 10.70 -2.53
C ALA A 101 -12.39 11.94 -2.03
N ALA A 102 -13.72 11.96 -2.12
CA ALA A 102 -14.52 13.12 -1.71
C ALA A 102 -14.63 13.21 -0.18
N ASP A 103 -15.02 12.12 0.50
CA ASP A 103 -15.23 12.14 1.96
C ASP A 103 -13.92 12.35 2.71
N LEU A 104 -12.81 11.84 2.17
CA LEU A 104 -11.49 12.04 2.73
C LEU A 104 -11.10 13.53 2.89
N MET A 105 -11.67 14.41 2.07
CA MET A 105 -11.38 15.84 2.15
C MET A 105 -11.91 16.49 3.43
N SER A 106 -12.88 15.89 4.12
CA SER A 106 -13.44 16.39 5.38
C SER A 106 -12.52 16.18 6.59
N TYR A 107 -11.55 15.27 6.50
CA TYR A 107 -10.62 14.98 7.60
C TYR A 107 -9.46 15.97 7.65
N PRO A 108 -8.91 16.22 8.87
CA PRO A 108 -7.81 17.17 9.06
C PRO A 108 -6.55 16.79 8.29
N ASP A 109 -5.79 17.80 7.84
CA ASP A 109 -4.49 17.62 7.18
C ASP A 109 -3.35 17.24 8.15
N ARG A 110 -3.65 17.19 9.44
CA ARG A 110 -2.71 16.86 10.52
C ARG A 110 -3.24 15.68 11.31
N PHE A 111 -2.34 14.77 11.65
CA PHE A 111 -2.65 13.60 12.46
C PHE A 111 -1.46 13.31 13.39
N THR A 112 -1.73 13.03 14.65
CA THR A 112 -0.70 12.58 15.59
C THR A 112 -0.60 11.07 15.47
N PRO A 113 0.55 10.51 15.02
CA PRO A 113 0.69 9.08 14.85
C PRO A 113 0.36 8.32 16.15
N VAL A 114 -0.40 7.26 16.02
CA VAL A 114 -0.67 6.35 17.14
C VAL A 114 0.56 5.47 17.34
N GLY A 115 1.15 5.54 18.52
CA GLY A 115 2.25 4.66 18.91
C GLY A 115 1.79 3.21 18.91
N ALA A 116 2.56 2.34 18.26
CA ALA A 116 2.34 0.91 18.31
C ALA A 116 3.66 0.20 18.65
N PRO A 117 3.62 -0.89 19.42
CA PRO A 117 4.79 -1.69 19.73
C PRO A 117 5.50 -2.18 18.48
N THR A 118 6.82 -2.28 18.54
CA THR A 118 7.65 -2.65 17.38
C THR A 118 7.51 -4.11 16.97
N ASP A 119 7.08 -4.95 17.88
CA ASP A 119 6.80 -6.39 17.70
C ASP A 119 5.38 -6.69 17.21
N MET A 120 4.51 -5.66 17.14
CA MET A 120 3.18 -5.84 16.56
C MET A 120 3.22 -6.03 15.04
N PRO A 121 2.34 -6.88 14.49
CA PRO A 121 2.11 -6.96 13.05
C PRO A 121 1.85 -5.59 12.45
N CYS A 122 2.42 -5.32 11.29
CA CYS A 122 2.15 -4.10 10.53
C CYS A 122 1.73 -4.38 9.08
N LEU A 123 2.13 -5.54 8.55
CA LEU A 123 1.82 -5.94 7.19
C LEU A 123 1.57 -7.44 7.15
N THR A 124 0.42 -7.86 6.65
CA THR A 124 0.11 -9.26 6.31
C THR A 124 -0.18 -9.33 4.81
N ASP A 125 0.61 -10.10 4.10
CA ASP A 125 0.42 -10.39 2.68
C ASP A 125 -0.16 -11.78 2.52
N LEU A 126 -1.41 -11.86 2.07
CA LEU A 126 -2.15 -13.09 1.81
C LEU A 126 -1.94 -13.57 0.38
N ALA A 127 -1.70 -12.65 -0.55
CA ALA A 127 -1.24 -12.99 -1.87
C ALA A 127 0.23 -13.41 -1.78
N THR A 128 0.48 -14.70 -1.74
CA THR A 128 1.79 -15.35 -1.64
C THR A 128 2.91 -14.61 -2.39
N GLY A 129 3.81 -13.94 -1.69
CA GLY A 129 4.82 -13.20 -2.39
C GLY A 129 5.85 -12.36 -1.66
N LEU A 130 5.83 -12.26 -0.35
CA LEU A 130 7.00 -11.78 0.37
C LEU A 130 7.98 -12.93 0.52
N THR A 131 8.91 -13.09 -0.42
CA THR A 131 10.03 -13.99 -0.23
C THR A 131 10.90 -13.49 0.93
N ALA A 132 11.31 -14.39 1.80
CA ALA A 132 12.35 -14.11 2.78
C ALA A 132 13.56 -13.49 2.04
N ALA A 133 14.17 -12.45 2.62
CA ALA A 133 15.32 -11.77 2.01
C ALA A 133 16.37 -12.80 1.58
N GLY A 134 16.57 -12.98 0.27
CA GLY A 134 17.60 -13.85 -0.30
C GLY A 134 17.15 -15.02 -1.18
N ALA A 135 15.85 -15.27 -1.32
CA ALA A 135 15.38 -16.26 -2.29
C ALA A 135 15.32 -15.65 -3.70
N GLN A 136 16.20 -16.12 -4.58
CA GLN A 136 16.14 -15.84 -6.00
C GLN A 136 14.86 -16.44 -6.59
N ASP A 137 14.32 -15.79 -7.64
CA ASP A 137 13.13 -16.17 -8.38
C ASP A 137 13.11 -17.65 -8.83
N GLY A 138 12.75 -18.52 -7.93
CA GLY A 138 12.37 -19.89 -8.20
C GLY A 138 10.95 -20.07 -7.69
N ALA A 139 10.02 -20.39 -8.60
CA ALA A 139 8.63 -20.63 -8.30
C ALA A 139 8.47 -21.54 -7.09
N SER A 140 8.39 -20.95 -5.91
CA SER A 140 7.98 -21.63 -4.68
C SER A 140 6.55 -21.22 -4.44
N ASP A 141 5.68 -22.16 -4.65
CA ASP A 141 4.23 -22.12 -4.38
C ASP A 141 4.01 -22.04 -2.86
N CYS A 142 4.40 -20.90 -2.25
CA CYS A 142 4.20 -20.65 -0.83
C CYS A 142 2.79 -20.09 -0.63
N THR A 143 1.86 -20.99 -0.34
CA THR A 143 0.45 -20.69 -0.05
C THR A 143 0.21 -20.17 1.38
N ALA A 144 1.23 -19.90 2.16
CA ALA A 144 1.07 -19.40 3.53
C ALA A 144 1.15 -17.86 3.57
N PRO A 145 0.24 -17.21 4.29
CA PRO A 145 0.30 -15.76 4.53
C PRO A 145 1.64 -15.37 5.17
N THR A 146 2.18 -14.23 4.73
CA THR A 146 3.40 -13.68 5.31
C THR A 146 3.07 -12.45 6.15
N THR A 147 3.35 -12.52 7.44
CA THR A 147 3.15 -11.39 8.35
C THR A 147 4.49 -10.80 8.77
N LEU A 148 4.61 -9.49 8.69
CA LEU A 148 5.77 -8.73 9.17
C LEU A 148 5.37 -7.84 10.34
N THR A 149 6.21 -7.84 11.36
CA THR A 149 6.17 -6.86 12.43
C THR A 149 6.74 -5.52 11.97
N ARG A 150 6.49 -4.45 12.73
CA ARG A 150 7.08 -3.12 12.46
C ARG A 150 8.61 -3.16 12.46
N CYS A 151 9.19 -3.90 13.40
CA CYS A 151 10.64 -4.07 13.49
C CYS A 151 11.21 -4.80 12.27
N GLU A 152 10.58 -5.90 11.85
CA GLU A 152 11.02 -6.66 10.69
C GLU A 152 10.93 -5.87 9.39
N LEU A 153 9.81 -5.16 9.17
CA LEU A 153 9.67 -4.30 7.99
C LEU A 153 10.72 -3.19 7.98
N ALA A 154 10.93 -2.51 9.12
CA ALA A 154 11.95 -1.46 9.23
C ALA A 154 13.35 -2.01 8.96
N THR A 155 13.70 -3.15 9.54
CA THR A 155 15.02 -3.80 9.34
C THR A 155 15.25 -4.18 7.87
N ARG A 156 14.23 -4.72 7.19
CA ARG A 156 14.32 -5.04 5.74
C ARG A 156 14.52 -3.79 4.90
N VAL A 157 13.77 -2.73 5.19
CA VAL A 157 13.89 -1.45 4.47
C VAL A 157 15.27 -0.83 4.69
N GLU A 158 15.79 -0.84 5.91
CA GLU A 158 17.12 -0.30 6.22
C GLU A 158 18.23 -1.09 5.55
N ALA A 159 18.20 -2.42 5.62
CA ALA A 159 19.18 -3.27 4.96
C ALA A 159 19.21 -3.06 3.43
N ALA A 160 18.04 -2.96 2.80
CA ALA A 160 17.93 -2.73 1.37
C ALA A 160 18.37 -1.30 0.97
N ALA A 161 18.10 -0.29 1.80
CA ALA A 161 18.50 1.08 1.56
C ALA A 161 20.03 1.27 1.70
N ALA A 162 20.67 0.61 2.67
CA ALA A 162 22.13 0.65 2.87
C ALA A 162 22.89 0.14 1.64
N GLY A 163 22.40 -0.87 0.93
CA GLY A 163 22.97 -1.34 -0.33
C GLY A 163 22.91 -0.33 -1.49
N SER A 164 22.20 0.77 -1.29
CA SER A 164 22.03 1.84 -2.29
C SER A 164 22.77 3.13 -1.93
N GLU A 165 23.56 3.14 -0.85
CA GLU A 165 24.35 4.31 -0.43
C GLU A 165 25.42 4.64 -1.48
N GLY A 166 25.61 5.93 -1.74
CA GLY A 166 26.57 6.43 -2.74
C GLY A 166 26.02 6.61 -4.16
N GLN A 167 24.80 6.21 -4.43
CA GLN A 167 24.16 6.51 -5.73
C GLN A 167 23.53 7.91 -5.71
N THR A 168 23.87 8.75 -6.67
CA THR A 168 23.34 10.13 -6.85
C THR A 168 21.93 10.16 -7.49
N VAL A 169 21.21 9.05 -7.45
CA VAL A 169 19.89 8.90 -8.06
C VAL A 169 18.84 9.63 -7.21
N ARG A 170 18.10 10.58 -7.80
CA ARG A 170 17.09 11.38 -7.10
C ARG A 170 15.70 10.71 -7.08
N ALA A 171 15.40 9.91 -8.08
CA ALA A 171 14.12 9.23 -8.22
C ALA A 171 14.31 7.75 -8.61
N THR A 172 13.44 6.90 -8.11
CA THR A 172 13.43 5.45 -8.39
C THR A 172 12.09 5.08 -9.01
N LEU A 173 12.12 4.36 -10.13
CA LEU A 173 10.93 3.77 -10.72
C LEU A 173 10.57 2.49 -9.95
N VAL A 174 9.34 2.41 -9.50
CA VAL A 174 8.74 1.23 -8.87
C VAL A 174 7.67 0.70 -9.81
N ARG A 175 7.95 -0.44 -10.43
CA ARG A 175 7.01 -1.17 -11.31
C ARG A 175 7.04 -2.63 -10.91
N ARG A 176 6.09 -3.04 -10.10
CA ARG A 176 5.99 -4.41 -9.56
C ARG A 176 4.61 -4.96 -9.80
N SER A 177 4.51 -6.26 -10.04
CA SER A 177 3.23 -6.97 -10.12
C SER A 177 2.61 -7.22 -8.74
N ARG A 178 3.42 -7.25 -7.68
CA ARG A 178 2.98 -7.53 -6.32
C ARG A 178 2.97 -6.27 -5.45
N THR A 179 1.84 -6.03 -4.79
CA THR A 179 1.63 -4.83 -3.96
C THR A 179 2.59 -4.74 -2.78
N ALA A 180 2.87 -5.85 -2.10
CA ALA A 180 3.80 -5.86 -0.96
C ALA A 180 5.23 -5.49 -1.38
N GLN A 181 5.70 -5.97 -2.54
CA GLN A 181 7.00 -5.60 -3.09
C GLN A 181 7.04 -4.11 -3.48
N ALA A 182 5.98 -3.62 -4.14
CA ALA A 182 5.90 -2.20 -4.49
C ALA A 182 5.95 -1.30 -3.26
N LEU A 183 5.24 -1.65 -2.18
CA LEU A 183 5.28 -0.93 -0.90
C LEU A 183 6.69 -0.93 -0.32
N GLN A 184 7.36 -2.09 -0.28
CA GLN A 184 8.72 -2.19 0.25
C GLN A 184 9.69 -1.34 -0.58
N ASP A 185 9.63 -1.39 -1.92
CA ASP A 185 10.50 -0.60 -2.79
C ASP A 185 10.30 0.92 -2.60
N VAL A 186 9.05 1.36 -2.40
CA VAL A 186 8.75 2.76 -2.08
C VAL A 186 9.38 3.17 -0.75
N LEU A 187 9.22 2.35 0.29
CA LEU A 187 9.82 2.63 1.60
C LEU A 187 11.35 2.67 1.53
N VAL A 188 11.96 1.77 0.77
CA VAL A 188 13.42 1.76 0.52
C VAL A 188 13.86 3.03 -0.20
N ALA A 189 13.13 3.46 -1.24
CA ALA A 189 13.43 4.70 -1.94
C ALA A 189 13.36 5.91 -0.99
N TRP A 190 12.31 6.01 -0.17
CA TRP A 190 12.18 7.08 0.81
C TRP A 190 13.25 7.04 1.89
N ARG A 191 13.60 5.86 2.40
CA ARG A 191 14.69 5.70 3.39
C ARG A 191 16.03 6.13 2.84
N ALA A 192 16.26 5.93 1.54
CA ALA A 192 17.43 6.39 0.81
C ALA A 192 17.35 7.89 0.38
N GLY A 193 16.31 8.63 0.80
CA GLY A 193 16.13 10.05 0.45
C GLY A 193 15.73 10.28 -1.01
N ARG A 194 15.09 9.31 -1.67
CA ARG A 194 14.72 9.36 -3.08
C ARG A 194 13.21 9.54 -3.27
N THR A 195 12.81 10.10 -4.39
CA THR A 195 11.43 10.07 -4.84
C THR A 195 11.11 8.68 -5.41
N ALA A 196 9.97 8.10 -5.02
CA ALA A 196 9.45 6.88 -5.63
C ALA A 196 8.39 7.25 -6.68
N VAL A 197 8.59 6.78 -7.91
CA VAL A 197 7.62 6.90 -9.01
C VAL A 197 6.97 5.54 -9.22
N VAL A 198 5.71 5.42 -8.83
CA VAL A 198 4.98 4.15 -8.89
C VAL A 198 4.19 4.09 -10.19
N LEU A 199 4.45 3.07 -10.99
CA LEU A 199 3.68 2.74 -12.18
C LEU A 199 3.02 1.37 -12.01
N THR A 200 1.86 1.21 -12.62
CA THR A 200 1.21 -0.11 -12.69
C THR A 200 2.02 -1.05 -13.59
N PRO A 201 1.97 -2.36 -13.37
CA PRO A 201 2.69 -3.34 -14.21
C PRO A 201 2.34 -3.24 -15.70
N GLU A 202 1.09 -2.87 -15.99
CA GLU A 202 0.53 -2.77 -17.33
C GLU A 202 0.86 -1.45 -18.04
N ALA A 203 1.57 -0.52 -17.35
CA ALA A 203 1.95 0.76 -17.97
C ALA A 203 2.75 0.53 -19.26
N GLY A 204 2.32 1.15 -20.34
CA GLY A 204 2.98 1.05 -21.63
C GLY A 204 4.39 1.64 -21.61
N ASP A 205 5.25 1.19 -22.53
CA ASP A 205 6.65 1.61 -22.61
C ASP A 205 6.79 3.14 -22.84
N ASP A 206 5.83 3.75 -23.51
CA ASP A 206 5.76 5.20 -23.71
C ASP A 206 5.55 5.96 -22.39
N VAL A 207 4.69 5.44 -21.51
CA VAL A 207 4.44 5.97 -20.16
C VAL A 207 5.70 5.81 -19.31
N VAL A 208 6.32 4.63 -19.34
CA VAL A 208 7.59 4.36 -18.63
C VAL A 208 8.68 5.31 -19.09
N ALA A 209 8.89 5.43 -20.40
CA ALA A 209 9.89 6.34 -20.97
C ALA A 209 9.60 7.80 -20.65
N SER A 210 8.33 8.19 -20.59
CA SER A 210 7.93 9.54 -20.18
C SER A 210 8.24 9.82 -18.72
N ALA A 211 7.91 8.90 -17.83
CA ALA A 211 8.20 8.99 -16.39
C ALA A 211 9.72 9.09 -16.14
N ILE A 212 10.51 8.25 -16.80
CA ILE A 212 11.97 8.27 -16.71
C ILE A 212 12.52 9.65 -17.09
N ARG A 213 12.05 10.22 -18.21
CA ARG A 213 12.54 11.54 -18.68
C ARG A 213 12.09 12.67 -17.76
N GLN A 214 10.82 12.66 -17.32
CA GLN A 214 10.25 13.75 -16.51
C GLN A 214 10.82 13.78 -15.11
N GLU A 215 11.04 12.62 -14.50
CA GLU A 215 11.52 12.50 -13.12
C GLU A 215 13.04 12.34 -13.02
N GLY A 216 13.75 12.32 -14.15
CA GLY A 216 15.21 12.20 -14.19
C GLY A 216 15.72 10.87 -13.61
N ILE A 217 14.98 9.79 -13.85
CA ILE A 217 15.34 8.45 -13.37
C ILE A 217 16.49 7.91 -14.20
N THR A 218 17.62 7.59 -13.56
CA THR A 218 18.86 7.19 -14.24
C THR A 218 18.94 5.69 -14.53
N GLU A 219 18.26 4.86 -13.75
CA GLU A 219 18.17 3.42 -13.96
C GLU A 219 16.81 2.88 -13.52
N PRO A 220 15.99 2.32 -14.42
CA PRO A 220 14.83 1.54 -14.02
C PRO A 220 15.30 0.20 -13.44
N ARG A 221 14.91 -0.14 -12.21
CA ARG A 221 14.91 -1.52 -11.76
C ARG A 221 13.77 -2.22 -12.49
N THR A 222 14.11 -2.96 -13.52
CA THR A 222 13.26 -3.93 -14.19
C THR A 222 13.69 -5.32 -13.73
N ASP A 223 12.80 -6.05 -13.12
CA ASP A 223 12.84 -7.52 -13.03
C ASP A 223 11.63 -8.10 -13.73
#